data_e6b2670c6d9af1356269699edfaa64c9
#
_entry.id   e6b2670c6d9af1356269699edfaa64c9
#
_cell.length_a   1.000
_cell.length_b   1.000
_cell.length_c   1.000
_cell.angle_alpha   90.00
_cell.angle_beta   90.00
_cell.angle_gamma   90.00
#
_symmetry.space_group_name_H-M   'P 1'
#
loop_
_entity.id
_entity.type
_entity.pdbx_description
1 polymer ?
#
loop_
_entity_poly.entity_id
_entity_poly.type
_entity_poly.pdbx_seq_one_letter_code
_entity_poly.pdbx_strand_id
1 'polypeptide(L)'
;MPECLDNMPWRSLKGLGDMAPDFLRLGDFKNVRLKDDTLVQFRIIGFKHDVTKSGRILPLTWEMVDCLPNRHRWNSNDTNRGSWGATELFHKMNDEDGVIYQLMPDEILEVVEPVIKLTANTYDGANELLETECKFWIKSEKETFGRNIYSAPGEGHWYEYYRQEDVPWGKKRNGSAEYTMLRSPHSSGGGFFCSVYTYGSADYTSAWNSYGVAPAFSF
;
A
#
# COMPACT_ATOMS: atom_id res chain seq x y z
N MET A 1 22.43 -6.97 4.44
CA MET A 1 21.94 -6.20 3.29
C MET A 1 20.73 -6.93 2.74
N PRO A 2 19.69 -6.23 2.22
CA PRO A 2 18.59 -6.87 1.51
C PRO A 2 19.09 -7.68 0.32
N GLU A 3 18.44 -8.82 0.05
CA GLU A 3 18.79 -9.73 -1.03
C GLU A 3 17.80 -9.61 -2.20
N CYS A 4 18.31 -9.84 -3.42
CA CYS A 4 17.48 -9.92 -4.61
C CYS A 4 16.93 -11.35 -4.75
N LEU A 5 15.61 -11.46 -4.81
CA LEU A 5 14.88 -12.73 -4.86
C LEU A 5 14.37 -13.09 -6.27
N ASP A 6 14.96 -12.53 -7.32
CA ASP A 6 14.49 -12.73 -8.71
C ASP A 6 14.47 -14.21 -9.12
N ASN A 7 15.40 -14.99 -8.59
CA ASN A 7 15.48 -16.43 -8.86
C ASN A 7 14.45 -17.29 -8.09
N MET A 8 13.68 -16.70 -7.20
CA MET A 8 12.62 -17.39 -6.45
C MET A 8 11.25 -17.09 -7.06
N PRO A 9 10.54 -18.07 -7.65
CA PRO A 9 9.17 -17.85 -8.12
C PRO A 9 8.24 -17.39 -6.99
N TRP A 10 7.25 -16.57 -7.29
CA TRP A 10 6.26 -16.09 -6.31
C TRP A 10 5.56 -17.24 -5.57
N ARG A 11 5.23 -18.34 -6.28
CA ARG A 11 4.65 -19.56 -5.67
C ARG A 11 5.58 -20.21 -4.65
N SER A 12 6.89 -20.18 -4.90
CA SER A 12 7.89 -20.71 -3.95
C SER A 12 7.99 -19.83 -2.70
N LEU A 13 7.97 -18.50 -2.85
CA LEU A 13 7.93 -17.56 -1.73
C LEU A 13 6.67 -17.75 -0.89
N LYS A 14 5.50 -17.89 -1.54
CA LYS A 14 4.24 -18.21 -0.84
C LYS A 14 4.31 -19.57 -0.13
N GLY A 15 4.97 -20.56 -0.74
CA GLY A 15 5.16 -21.90 -0.17
C GLY A 15 5.99 -21.94 1.11
N LEU A 16 6.77 -20.89 1.43
CA LEU A 16 7.48 -20.79 2.71
C LEU A 16 6.50 -20.68 3.90
N GLY A 17 5.31 -20.11 3.67
CA GLY A 17 4.30 -19.96 4.71
C GLY A 17 4.86 -19.31 5.97
N ASP A 18 4.51 -19.84 7.12
CA ASP A 18 4.95 -19.33 8.43
C ASP A 18 6.47 -19.36 8.67
N MET A 19 7.22 -20.12 7.89
CA MET A 19 8.68 -20.19 7.94
C MET A 19 9.37 -19.06 7.16
N ALA A 20 8.63 -18.21 6.45
CA ALA A 20 9.22 -17.14 5.65
C ALA A 20 10.24 -16.27 6.43
N PRO A 21 10.02 -15.91 7.72
CA PRO A 21 10.98 -15.10 8.48
C PRO A 21 12.32 -15.82 8.77
N ASP A 22 12.36 -17.15 8.64
CA ASP A 22 13.60 -17.93 8.86
C ASP A 22 14.56 -17.85 7.66
N PHE A 23 14.01 -17.54 6.47
CA PHE A 23 14.74 -17.53 5.19
C PHE A 23 14.84 -16.15 4.54
N LEU A 24 13.91 -15.24 4.87
CA LEU A 24 13.79 -13.93 4.23
C LEU A 24 13.96 -12.81 5.25
N ARG A 25 14.27 -11.61 4.77
CA ARG A 25 14.48 -10.42 5.60
C ARG A 25 13.61 -9.25 5.13
N LEU A 26 13.33 -8.34 6.06
CA LEU A 26 12.72 -7.07 5.70
C LEU A 26 13.62 -6.31 4.72
N GLY A 27 13.02 -5.82 3.64
CA GLY A 27 13.73 -5.14 2.59
C GLY A 27 14.23 -6.04 1.44
N ASP A 28 14.24 -7.38 1.59
CA ASP A 28 14.49 -8.28 0.45
C ASP A 28 13.50 -7.97 -0.66
N PHE A 29 13.96 -8.04 -1.91
CA PHE A 29 13.22 -7.48 -3.02
C PHE A 29 13.21 -8.36 -4.27
N LYS A 30 12.24 -8.11 -5.16
CA LYS A 30 12.16 -8.67 -6.50
C LYS A 30 11.97 -7.58 -7.54
N ASN A 31 12.66 -7.73 -8.66
CA ASN A 31 12.37 -6.98 -9.86
C ASN A 31 11.20 -7.64 -10.58
N VAL A 32 10.22 -6.85 -10.96
CA VAL A 32 8.97 -7.30 -11.55
C VAL A 32 8.71 -6.51 -12.83
N ARG A 33 8.40 -7.23 -13.91
CA ARG A 33 7.92 -6.61 -15.13
C ARG A 33 6.40 -6.58 -15.11
N LEU A 34 5.84 -5.38 -15.11
CA LEU A 34 4.39 -5.18 -15.23
C LEU A 34 3.92 -5.54 -16.65
N LYS A 35 2.60 -5.71 -16.84
CA LYS A 35 2.04 -6.09 -18.15
C LYS A 35 2.21 -5.04 -19.25
N ASP A 36 2.55 -3.79 -18.89
CA ASP A 36 2.91 -2.72 -19.83
C ASP A 36 4.42 -2.63 -20.11
N ASP A 37 5.18 -3.68 -19.75
CA ASP A 37 6.64 -3.76 -19.84
C ASP A 37 7.43 -2.86 -18.89
N THR A 38 6.77 -2.11 -18.01
CA THR A 38 7.45 -1.32 -16.98
C THR A 38 8.17 -2.23 -15.98
N LEU A 39 9.46 -1.95 -15.74
CA LEU A 39 10.22 -2.66 -14.71
C LEU A 39 10.08 -1.92 -13.38
N VAL A 40 9.57 -2.61 -12.36
CA VAL A 40 9.39 -2.11 -11.01
C VAL A 40 10.06 -3.05 -10.01
N GLN A 41 10.17 -2.60 -8.76
CA GLN A 41 10.71 -3.42 -7.67
C GLN A 41 9.70 -3.49 -6.53
N PHE A 42 9.45 -4.70 -6.02
CA PHE A 42 8.71 -4.93 -4.79
C PHE A 42 9.65 -5.40 -3.70
N ARG A 43 9.41 -5.00 -2.45
CA ARG A 43 10.17 -5.40 -1.27
C ARG A 43 9.27 -5.91 -0.16
N ILE A 44 9.81 -6.75 0.70
CA ILE A 44 9.14 -7.22 1.91
C ILE A 44 9.12 -6.09 2.94
N ILE A 45 7.93 -5.72 3.41
CA ILE A 45 7.73 -4.68 4.42
C ILE A 45 7.20 -5.20 5.75
N GLY A 46 6.69 -6.42 5.79
CA GLY A 46 6.16 -7.03 7.00
C GLY A 46 6.08 -8.55 6.92
N PHE A 47 6.24 -9.17 8.09
CA PHE A 47 5.99 -10.59 8.31
C PHE A 47 4.79 -10.75 9.25
N LYS A 48 3.85 -11.63 8.90
CA LYS A 48 2.65 -11.91 9.74
C LYS A 48 1.91 -10.65 10.18
N HIS A 49 1.78 -9.70 9.26
CA HIS A 49 1.23 -8.38 9.54
C HIS A 49 -0.25 -8.25 9.13
N ASP A 50 -0.59 -8.75 7.95
CA ASP A 50 -1.92 -8.56 7.35
C ASP A 50 -2.83 -9.75 7.58
N VAL A 51 -4.13 -9.47 7.71
CA VAL A 51 -5.15 -10.45 8.12
C VAL A 51 -6.25 -10.54 7.08
N THR A 52 -6.62 -11.76 6.71
CA THR A 52 -7.77 -12.01 5.83
C THR A 52 -9.09 -11.83 6.57
N LYS A 53 -10.20 -11.77 5.85
CA LYS A 53 -11.55 -11.70 6.42
C LYS A 53 -11.89 -12.88 7.36
N SER A 54 -11.29 -14.04 7.15
CA SER A 54 -11.46 -15.21 8.02
C SER A 54 -10.59 -15.16 9.29
N GLY A 55 -9.78 -14.13 9.47
CA GLY A 55 -8.87 -13.98 10.61
C GLY A 55 -7.52 -14.69 10.42
N ARG A 56 -7.22 -15.27 9.24
CA ARG A 56 -5.92 -15.86 8.96
C ARG A 56 -4.88 -14.77 8.75
N ILE A 57 -3.76 -14.87 9.46
CA ILE A 57 -2.59 -13.99 9.30
C ILE A 57 -1.79 -14.44 8.09
N LEU A 58 -1.46 -13.53 7.19
CA LEU A 58 -0.65 -13.81 6.01
C LEU A 58 0.84 -13.67 6.32
N PRO A 59 1.68 -14.61 5.81
CA PRO A 59 3.11 -14.65 6.13
C PRO A 59 3.90 -13.42 5.67
N LEU A 60 3.60 -12.91 4.48
CA LEU A 60 4.42 -11.91 3.80
C LEU A 60 3.59 -10.74 3.28
N THR A 61 4.07 -9.53 3.54
CA THR A 61 3.58 -8.30 2.92
C THR A 61 4.66 -7.67 2.05
N TRP A 62 4.28 -7.39 0.81
CA TRP A 62 5.11 -6.75 -0.20
C TRP A 62 4.61 -5.36 -0.53
N GLU A 63 5.52 -4.44 -0.82
CA GLU A 63 5.20 -3.10 -1.28
C GLU A 63 6.11 -2.68 -2.44
N MET A 64 5.57 -1.98 -3.40
CA MET A 64 6.36 -1.35 -4.45
C MET A 64 7.36 -0.37 -3.85
N VAL A 65 8.64 -0.50 -4.22
CA VAL A 65 9.73 0.34 -3.67
C VAL A 65 9.51 1.80 -4.01
N ASP A 66 9.25 2.07 -5.28
CA ASP A 66 8.92 3.39 -5.82
C ASP A 66 7.46 3.43 -6.32
N CYS A 67 6.99 4.57 -6.75
CA CYS A 67 5.64 4.74 -7.27
C CYS A 67 5.52 4.22 -8.70
N LEU A 68 4.31 3.83 -9.10
CA LEU A 68 3.93 3.58 -10.49
C LEU A 68 4.33 4.77 -11.38
N PRO A 69 4.64 4.54 -12.67
CA PRO A 69 5.07 5.60 -13.58
C PRO A 69 4.05 6.73 -13.75
N ASN A 70 2.76 6.38 -13.72
CA ASN A 70 1.68 7.34 -13.84
C ASN A 70 1.19 7.81 -12.48
N ARG A 71 0.86 9.10 -12.38
CA ARG A 71 0.16 9.65 -11.23
C ARG A 71 -1.32 9.27 -11.27
N HIS A 72 -1.90 9.09 -10.10
CA HIS A 72 -3.33 8.84 -9.93
C HIS A 72 -3.90 9.82 -8.92
N ARG A 73 -5.22 9.90 -8.85
CA ARG A 73 -5.97 10.63 -7.83
C ARG A 73 -6.83 9.64 -7.04
N TRP A 74 -7.17 9.99 -5.78
CA TRP A 74 -8.12 9.18 -5.02
C TRP A 74 -9.49 9.22 -5.68
N ASN A 75 -9.97 10.42 -6.01
CA ASN A 75 -11.28 10.67 -6.61
C ASN A 75 -11.19 11.77 -7.68
N SER A 76 -12.12 11.78 -8.61
CA SER A 76 -12.30 12.87 -9.59
C SER A 76 -12.88 14.13 -8.95
N ASN A 77 -13.53 13.99 -7.78
CA ASN A 77 -14.08 15.05 -6.98
C ASN A 77 -13.32 15.19 -5.66
N ASP A 78 -13.40 16.37 -5.04
CA ASP A 78 -12.75 16.68 -3.76
C ASP A 78 -13.56 16.13 -2.58
N THR A 79 -13.54 14.80 -2.41
CA THR A 79 -14.27 14.10 -1.37
C THR A 79 -13.52 12.87 -0.86
N ASN A 80 -13.62 12.60 0.44
CA ASN A 80 -13.20 11.35 1.07
C ASN A 80 -14.40 10.53 1.59
N ARG A 81 -15.62 10.84 1.14
CA ARG A 81 -16.85 10.16 1.55
C ARG A 81 -16.75 8.66 1.29
N GLY A 82 -17.10 7.85 2.30
CA GLY A 82 -17.03 6.41 2.23
C GLY A 82 -15.60 5.84 2.37
N SER A 83 -14.64 6.73 2.69
CA SER A 83 -13.26 6.33 2.99
C SER A 83 -12.54 5.66 1.81
N TRP A 84 -11.48 4.89 2.08
CA TRP A 84 -10.64 4.21 1.09
C TRP A 84 -11.44 3.32 0.14
N GLY A 85 -12.30 2.45 0.66
CA GLY A 85 -13.05 1.47 -0.12
C GLY A 85 -14.04 2.08 -1.14
N ALA A 86 -14.38 3.37 -1.00
CA ALA A 86 -15.27 4.07 -1.92
C ALA A 86 -14.51 4.94 -2.94
N THR A 87 -13.16 4.96 -2.91
CA THR A 87 -12.39 5.79 -3.83
C THR A 87 -12.29 5.18 -5.22
N GLU A 88 -12.23 6.03 -6.25
CA GLU A 88 -11.91 5.60 -7.61
C GLU A 88 -10.54 4.89 -7.67
N LEU A 89 -9.59 5.30 -6.81
CA LEU A 89 -8.28 4.65 -6.75
C LEU A 89 -8.39 3.21 -6.27
N PHE A 90 -9.22 2.95 -5.24
CA PHE A 90 -9.49 1.59 -4.78
C PHE A 90 -9.99 0.70 -5.91
N HIS A 91 -10.97 1.17 -6.68
CA HIS A 91 -11.52 0.44 -7.83
C HIS A 91 -10.48 0.21 -8.93
N LYS A 92 -9.64 1.21 -9.23
CA LYS A 92 -8.52 1.04 -10.18
C LYS A 92 -7.51 -0.03 -9.74
N MET A 93 -7.38 -0.27 -8.44
CA MET A 93 -6.44 -1.23 -7.87
C MET A 93 -7.03 -2.63 -7.66
N ASN A 94 -8.35 -2.76 -7.50
CA ASN A 94 -8.97 -4.01 -7.04
C ASN A 94 -10.01 -4.60 -7.99
N ASP A 95 -10.66 -3.80 -8.82
CA ASP A 95 -11.59 -4.32 -9.83
C ASP A 95 -10.78 -4.98 -10.96
N GLU A 96 -11.27 -6.08 -11.51
CA GLU A 96 -10.56 -6.85 -12.53
C GLU A 96 -10.31 -6.05 -13.82
N ASP A 97 -11.15 -5.07 -14.13
CA ASP A 97 -10.98 -4.12 -15.24
C ASP A 97 -10.25 -2.82 -14.82
N GLY A 98 -9.85 -2.70 -13.57
CA GLY A 98 -9.14 -1.54 -13.03
C GLY A 98 -7.76 -1.37 -13.64
N VAL A 99 -7.43 -0.14 -14.06
CA VAL A 99 -6.20 0.15 -14.81
C VAL A 99 -4.91 -0.20 -14.07
N ILE A 100 -4.90 -0.19 -12.72
CA ILE A 100 -3.74 -0.61 -11.92
C ILE A 100 -3.74 -2.13 -11.74
N TYR A 101 -4.92 -2.74 -11.51
CA TYR A 101 -5.05 -4.19 -11.42
C TYR A 101 -4.55 -4.88 -12.70
N GLN A 102 -4.92 -4.32 -13.85
CA GLN A 102 -4.52 -4.83 -15.17
C GLN A 102 -3.00 -4.75 -15.44
N LEU A 103 -2.27 -3.89 -14.71
CA LEU A 103 -0.80 -3.84 -14.80
C LEU A 103 -0.12 -5.00 -14.09
N MET A 104 -0.78 -5.64 -13.11
CA MET A 104 -0.17 -6.68 -12.30
C MET A 104 0.04 -7.96 -13.11
N PRO A 105 1.25 -8.54 -13.09
CA PRO A 105 1.52 -9.79 -13.81
C PRO A 105 0.75 -10.96 -13.22
N ASP A 106 0.41 -11.93 -14.05
CA ASP A 106 -0.41 -13.09 -13.65
C ASP A 106 0.20 -13.85 -12.47
N GLU A 107 1.52 -13.96 -12.42
CA GLU A 107 2.24 -14.62 -11.33
C GLU A 107 2.03 -13.96 -9.95
N ILE A 108 1.77 -12.65 -9.89
CA ILE A 108 1.36 -11.95 -8.66
C ILE A 108 -0.12 -12.20 -8.41
N LEU A 109 -0.97 -12.09 -9.45
CA LEU A 109 -2.41 -12.30 -9.32
C LEU A 109 -2.77 -13.73 -8.84
N GLU A 110 -1.93 -14.72 -9.15
CA GLU A 110 -2.09 -16.12 -8.71
C GLU A 110 -1.76 -16.33 -7.21
N VAL A 111 -0.91 -15.51 -6.63
CA VAL A 111 -0.46 -15.67 -5.24
C VAL A 111 -1.10 -14.71 -4.26
N VAL A 112 -1.50 -13.52 -4.73
CA VAL A 112 -2.08 -12.48 -3.88
C VAL A 112 -3.36 -12.98 -3.20
N GLU A 113 -3.50 -12.65 -1.92
CA GLU A 113 -4.69 -12.97 -1.14
C GLU A 113 -5.34 -11.69 -0.62
N PRO A 114 -6.68 -11.64 -0.60
CA PRO A 114 -7.37 -10.47 -0.09
C PRO A 114 -7.20 -10.35 1.44
N VAL A 115 -6.97 -9.14 1.90
CA VAL A 115 -6.84 -8.78 3.32
C VAL A 115 -7.84 -7.70 3.70
N ILE A 116 -8.12 -7.58 5.00
CA ILE A 116 -8.93 -6.50 5.53
C ILE A 116 -8.04 -5.32 5.88
N LYS A 117 -8.39 -4.16 5.35
CA LYS A 117 -7.80 -2.87 5.72
C LYS A 117 -8.82 -1.99 6.42
N LEU A 118 -8.43 -1.50 7.59
CA LEU A 118 -9.23 -0.53 8.34
C LEU A 118 -8.92 0.89 7.87
N THR A 119 -9.95 1.69 7.65
CA THR A 119 -9.80 3.10 7.28
C THR A 119 -10.95 3.92 7.86
N ALA A 120 -10.65 5.05 8.50
CA ALA A 120 -11.65 5.89 9.12
C ALA A 120 -12.53 6.59 8.09
N ASN A 121 -13.85 6.60 8.30
CA ASN A 121 -14.76 7.45 7.56
C ASN A 121 -14.86 8.80 8.27
N THR A 122 -14.12 9.79 7.77
CA THR A 122 -14.01 11.11 8.41
C THR A 122 -14.91 12.17 7.79
N TYR A 123 -15.62 11.84 6.72
CA TYR A 123 -16.42 12.79 5.93
C TYR A 123 -17.45 13.54 6.78
N ASP A 124 -18.16 12.83 7.63
CA ASP A 124 -19.19 13.39 8.51
C ASP A 124 -18.66 13.65 9.94
N GLY A 125 -17.34 13.54 10.16
CA GLY A 125 -16.70 13.76 11.46
C GLY A 125 -16.88 12.62 12.48
N ALA A 126 -17.52 11.51 12.12
CA ALA A 126 -17.77 10.38 13.00
C ALA A 126 -16.54 9.52 13.28
N ASN A 127 -15.54 9.56 12.38
CA ASN A 127 -14.31 8.76 12.45
C ASN A 127 -14.56 7.25 12.63
N GLU A 128 -15.69 6.74 12.14
CA GLU A 128 -16.00 5.31 12.16
C GLU A 128 -14.97 4.54 11.33
N LEU A 129 -14.49 3.42 11.86
CA LEU A 129 -13.60 2.54 11.11
C LEU A 129 -14.41 1.64 10.18
N LEU A 130 -14.12 1.72 8.91
CA LEU A 130 -14.67 0.86 7.86
C LEU A 130 -13.67 -0.22 7.48
N GLU A 131 -14.17 -1.46 7.39
CA GLU A 131 -13.41 -2.59 6.87
C GLU A 131 -13.51 -2.62 5.34
N THR A 132 -12.36 -2.73 4.69
CA THR A 132 -12.28 -2.89 3.23
C THR A 132 -11.47 -4.13 2.90
N GLU A 133 -12.10 -5.11 2.23
CA GLU A 133 -11.40 -6.27 1.70
C GLU A 133 -10.72 -5.90 0.37
N CYS A 134 -9.43 -6.11 0.25
CA CYS A 134 -8.65 -5.75 -0.94
C CYS A 134 -7.47 -6.68 -1.19
N LYS A 135 -7.15 -6.90 -2.48
CA LYS A 135 -5.93 -7.60 -2.92
C LYS A 135 -4.74 -6.65 -2.95
N PHE A 136 -4.98 -5.42 -3.41
CA PHE A 136 -3.97 -4.37 -3.49
C PHE A 136 -4.42 -3.14 -2.71
N TRP A 137 -3.48 -2.53 -1.98
CA TRP A 137 -3.73 -1.31 -1.21
C TRP A 137 -2.54 -0.37 -1.23
N ILE A 138 -2.75 0.85 -0.73
CA ILE A 138 -1.69 1.77 -0.31
C ILE A 138 -1.71 1.86 1.21
N LYS A 139 -0.57 2.09 1.84
CA LYS A 139 -0.46 2.17 3.30
C LYS A 139 -1.31 3.27 3.89
N SER A 140 -1.72 3.11 5.16
CA SER A 140 -2.24 4.21 5.97
C SER A 140 -1.10 5.08 6.52
N GLU A 141 -1.46 6.24 7.08
CA GLU A 141 -0.52 7.08 7.80
C GLU A 141 0.09 6.33 9.01
N LYS A 142 -0.74 5.61 9.77
CA LYS A 142 -0.31 4.78 10.90
C LYS A 142 0.65 3.68 10.48
N GLU A 143 0.39 2.98 9.37
CA GLU A 143 1.25 1.93 8.83
C GLU A 143 2.59 2.46 8.34
N THR A 144 2.64 3.73 7.90
CA THR A 144 3.84 4.39 7.40
C THR A 144 4.69 4.97 8.52
N PHE A 145 4.11 5.79 9.41
CA PHE A 145 4.85 6.60 10.40
C PHE A 145 4.78 6.06 11.83
N GLY A 146 4.01 4.99 12.07
CA GLY A 146 3.80 4.45 13.42
C GLY A 146 2.90 5.31 14.32
N ARG A 147 2.42 6.44 13.81
CA ARG A 147 1.57 7.39 14.55
C ARG A 147 0.53 8.04 13.62
N ASN A 148 -0.53 8.54 14.19
CA ASN A 148 -1.52 9.35 13.51
C ASN A 148 -1.11 10.82 13.65
N ILE A 149 -0.86 11.51 12.56
CA ILE A 149 -0.46 12.92 12.51
C ILE A 149 -1.65 13.75 12.01
N TYR A 150 -2.25 13.31 10.91
CA TYR A 150 -3.41 13.93 10.28
C TYR A 150 -4.62 13.00 10.22
N SER A 151 -4.40 11.67 10.27
CA SER A 151 -5.47 10.67 10.22
C SER A 151 -6.11 10.40 11.57
N ALA A 152 -7.29 9.78 11.56
CA ALA A 152 -7.92 9.24 12.75
C ALA A 152 -7.20 7.95 13.21
N PRO A 153 -7.29 7.56 14.49
CA PRO A 153 -6.70 6.33 15.01
C PRO A 153 -7.42 5.07 14.50
N GLY A 154 -6.72 3.93 14.53
CA GLY A 154 -7.29 2.61 14.24
C GLY A 154 -7.01 2.05 12.86
N GLU A 155 -6.27 2.75 12.02
CA GLU A 155 -6.01 2.35 10.62
C GLU A 155 -4.82 1.40 10.46
N GLY A 156 -4.73 0.38 11.29
CA GLY A 156 -3.68 -0.65 11.22
C GLY A 156 -2.51 -0.40 12.16
N HIS A 157 -1.41 -1.08 11.90
CA HIS A 157 -0.18 -1.06 12.70
C HIS A 157 1.01 -0.66 11.84
N TRP A 158 2.05 -0.14 12.49
CA TRP A 158 3.28 0.28 11.83
C TRP A 158 4.00 -0.93 11.23
N TYR A 159 4.29 -0.94 9.92
CA TYR A 159 5.03 -2.01 9.29
C TYR A 159 6.47 -2.09 9.82
N GLU A 160 6.95 -3.32 10.02
CA GLU A 160 8.25 -3.60 10.62
C GLU A 160 9.40 -3.00 9.80
N TYR A 161 9.30 -2.99 8.47
CA TYR A 161 10.30 -2.38 7.59
C TYR A 161 10.51 -0.90 7.94
N TYR A 162 9.44 -0.16 8.16
CA TYR A 162 9.49 1.28 8.44
C TYR A 162 9.83 1.64 9.89
N ARG A 163 10.03 0.63 10.76
CA ARG A 163 10.57 0.80 12.13
C ARG A 163 12.09 0.80 12.16
N GLN A 164 12.75 0.35 11.09
CA GLN A 164 14.20 0.32 11.02
C GLN A 164 14.77 1.73 10.89
N GLU A 165 15.95 1.93 11.45
CA GLU A 165 16.72 3.17 11.28
C GLU A 165 17.11 3.33 9.80
N ASP A 166 17.22 4.58 9.36
CA ASP A 166 17.66 4.96 8.00
C ASP A 166 16.77 4.49 6.83
N VAL A 167 15.57 3.98 7.09
CA VAL A 167 14.62 3.64 6.02
C VAL A 167 13.90 4.91 5.55
N PRO A 168 14.01 5.26 4.24
CA PRO A 168 13.33 6.42 3.71
C PRO A 168 11.82 6.17 3.62
N TRP A 169 11.01 7.09 4.11
CA TRP A 169 9.55 7.07 3.91
C TRP A 169 9.12 7.66 2.56
N GLY A 170 9.93 8.60 2.03
CA GLY A 170 9.71 9.17 0.70
C GLY A 170 9.99 8.15 -0.41
N LYS A 171 9.23 8.24 -1.50
CA LYS A 171 9.37 7.39 -2.68
C LYS A 171 9.70 8.23 -3.90
N LYS A 172 10.14 7.55 -4.95
CA LYS A 172 10.41 8.18 -6.25
C LYS A 172 9.35 7.76 -7.27
N ARG A 173 9.24 8.55 -8.31
CA ARG A 173 8.53 8.23 -9.54
C ARG A 173 9.42 8.62 -10.72
N ASN A 174 9.71 7.66 -11.59
CA ASN A 174 10.62 7.87 -12.72
C ASN A 174 11.97 8.50 -12.30
N GLY A 175 12.52 8.04 -11.17
CA GLY A 175 13.81 8.50 -10.62
C GLY A 175 13.78 9.81 -9.83
N SER A 176 12.67 10.55 -9.82
CA SER A 176 12.52 11.82 -9.09
C SER A 176 11.67 11.64 -7.82
N ALA A 177 11.99 12.38 -6.74
CA ALA A 177 11.20 12.38 -5.53
C ALA A 177 9.74 12.74 -5.81
N GLU A 178 8.80 12.00 -5.21
CA GLU A 178 7.38 12.12 -5.49
C GLU A 178 6.55 12.18 -4.22
N TYR A 179 5.47 12.93 -4.24
CA TYR A 179 4.40 12.79 -3.25
C TYR A 179 3.77 11.41 -3.36
N THR A 180 3.63 10.70 -2.25
CA THR A 180 3.06 9.35 -2.24
C THR A 180 1.73 9.32 -1.52
N MET A 181 0.72 8.77 -2.18
CA MET A 181 -0.63 8.67 -1.66
C MET A 181 -0.70 7.65 -0.50
N LEU A 182 -1.47 7.99 0.53
CA LEU A 182 -1.86 7.09 1.61
C LEU A 182 -3.38 6.87 1.58
N ARG A 183 -3.87 5.74 2.15
CA ARG A 183 -5.32 5.46 2.16
C ARG A 183 -6.08 6.21 3.25
N SER A 184 -5.38 6.79 4.23
CA SER A 184 -5.98 7.49 5.36
C SER A 184 -6.67 8.79 4.94
N PRO A 185 -7.97 8.96 5.16
CA PRO A 185 -8.59 10.27 5.09
C PRO A 185 -8.05 11.19 6.18
N HIS A 186 -8.02 12.49 5.93
CA HIS A 186 -7.71 13.49 6.94
C HIS A 186 -8.82 13.54 8.01
N SER A 187 -8.44 13.52 9.30
CA SER A 187 -9.38 13.36 10.43
C SER A 187 -10.40 14.50 10.61
N SER A 188 -10.17 15.65 10.01
CA SER A 188 -11.03 16.82 10.14
C SER A 188 -11.43 17.48 8.82
N GLY A 189 -11.28 16.78 7.70
CA GLY A 189 -11.56 17.36 6.38
C GLY A 189 -12.19 16.39 5.39
N GLY A 190 -13.43 16.65 4.97
CA GLY A 190 -14.22 15.79 4.08
C GLY A 190 -13.73 15.66 2.64
N GLY A 191 -12.71 16.43 2.24
CA GLY A 191 -12.14 16.41 0.87
C GLY A 191 -10.67 16.00 0.82
N PHE A 192 -10.05 15.58 1.95
CA PHE A 192 -8.60 15.40 2.03
C PHE A 192 -8.20 13.97 2.39
N PHE A 193 -7.06 13.53 1.84
CA PHE A 193 -6.36 12.31 2.22
C PHE A 193 -4.93 12.64 2.67
N CYS A 194 -4.39 11.80 3.56
CA CYS A 194 -2.99 11.85 3.97
C CYS A 194 -2.07 11.43 2.83
N SER A 195 -0.86 11.95 2.84
CA SER A 195 0.19 11.65 1.88
C SER A 195 1.56 11.68 2.55
N VAL A 196 2.57 11.18 1.85
CA VAL A 196 3.98 11.36 2.19
C VAL A 196 4.55 12.44 1.29
N TYR A 197 5.13 13.48 1.86
CA TYR A 197 5.82 14.54 1.14
C TYR A 197 7.08 14.00 0.45
N THR A 198 7.59 14.69 -0.55
CA THR A 198 8.77 14.28 -1.36
C THR A 198 10.00 13.95 -0.52
N TYR A 199 10.16 14.59 0.64
CA TYR A 199 11.26 14.33 1.58
C TYR A 199 10.92 13.32 2.69
N GLY A 200 9.77 12.67 2.62
CA GLY A 200 9.37 11.62 3.57
C GLY A 200 8.59 12.09 4.78
N SER A 201 8.28 13.38 4.94
CA SER A 201 7.40 13.83 6.04
C SER A 201 5.93 13.53 5.75
N ALA A 202 5.12 13.45 6.81
CA ALA A 202 3.68 13.38 6.68
C ALA A 202 3.12 14.69 6.11
N ASP A 203 2.11 14.56 5.27
CA ASP A 203 1.37 15.64 4.63
C ASP A 203 -0.06 15.19 4.32
N TYR A 204 -0.90 16.08 3.84
CA TYR A 204 -2.25 15.78 3.35
C TYR A 204 -2.59 16.67 2.15
N THR A 205 -3.53 16.22 1.35
CA THR A 205 -3.92 16.93 0.14
C THR A 205 -5.35 16.61 -0.27
N SER A 206 -5.86 17.44 -1.15
CA SER A 206 -7.18 17.27 -1.77
C SER A 206 -7.30 15.95 -2.53
N ALA A 207 -8.43 15.25 -2.40
CA ALA A 207 -8.68 13.94 -2.99
C ALA A 207 -8.55 13.92 -4.52
N TRP A 208 -8.73 15.05 -5.18
CA TRP A 208 -8.63 15.18 -6.64
C TRP A 208 -7.22 15.42 -7.15
N ASN A 209 -6.25 15.70 -6.26
CA ASN A 209 -4.86 15.85 -6.66
C ASN A 209 -4.26 14.53 -7.13
N SER A 210 -3.39 14.61 -8.14
CA SER A 210 -2.73 13.43 -8.72
C SER A 210 -1.30 13.30 -8.19
N TYR A 211 -1.02 12.16 -7.53
CA TYR A 211 0.28 11.85 -6.94
C TYR A 211 0.71 10.41 -7.25
N GLY A 212 1.87 10.04 -6.75
CA GLY A 212 2.42 8.70 -6.91
C GLY A 212 1.69 7.67 -6.07
N VAL A 213 1.50 6.49 -6.64
CA VAL A 213 0.88 5.32 -6.00
C VAL A 213 1.92 4.22 -5.90
N ALA A 214 2.10 3.66 -4.72
CA ALA A 214 2.95 2.51 -4.46
C ALA A 214 2.09 1.37 -3.91
N PRO A 215 1.63 0.45 -4.77
CA PRO A 215 0.80 -0.67 -4.35
C PRO A 215 1.51 -1.62 -3.41
N ALA A 216 0.75 -2.18 -2.46
CA ALA A 216 1.15 -3.28 -1.59
C ALA A 216 0.19 -4.45 -1.75
N PHE A 217 0.65 -5.66 -1.43
CA PHE A 217 -0.14 -6.89 -1.42
C PHE A 217 0.45 -7.91 -0.45
N SER A 218 -0.32 -8.94 -0.10
CA SER A 218 0.08 -10.03 0.80
C SER A 218 -0.30 -11.41 0.29
N PHE A 219 0.40 -12.42 0.78
CA PHE A 219 0.07 -13.84 0.63
C PHE A 219 0.64 -14.68 1.76
#